data_abb546936abb775af3b13b57329b528c
#
_entry.id   abb546936abb775af3b13b57329b528c
#
_cell.length_a   1.000
_cell.length_b   1.000
_cell.length_c   1.000
_cell.angle_alpha   90.00
_cell.angle_beta   90.00
_cell.angle_gamma   90.00
#
_symmetry.space_group_name_H-M   'P 1'
#
loop_
_entity.id
_entity.type
_entity.pdbx_description
1 polymer ?
#
loop_
_entity_poly.entity_id
_entity_poly.type
_entity_poly.pdbx_seq_one_letter_code
_entity_poly.pdbx_strand_id
1 'polypeptide(L)'
;MEIAEGKAALRGEMRAIRKNIGEQSRARAAEALVQRLVTLPAVRHARCIGVYHACGSELSLGPSIAALRQQNPQLAIVYPLVVSDEAMVYARFSPEDDTSILANPAARITNIPHERVVATDMLDIALVPGIAFDEQGRRLGQGGGYYDRILPHLKPEAVAIGIAFDEQVIAEVPVSTHDRRVDYILTPTRLITI
;
A
#
# COMPACT_ATOMS: atom_id res chain seq x y z
N MET A 1 -4.77 24.93 -9.91
CA MET A 1 -4.47 24.45 -11.27
C MET A 1 -3.04 23.91 -11.32
N GLU A 2 -2.05 24.70 -10.95
CA GLU A 2 -0.61 24.35 -10.96
C GLU A 2 -0.22 23.07 -10.21
N ILE A 3 -0.74 22.84 -8.98
CA ILE A 3 -0.44 21.62 -8.20
C ILE A 3 -1.00 20.35 -8.86
N ALA A 4 -2.20 20.44 -9.43
CA ALA A 4 -2.83 19.27 -10.08
C ALA A 4 -2.08 18.87 -11.36
N GLU A 5 -1.63 19.84 -12.13
CA GLU A 5 -0.82 19.65 -13.34
C GLU A 5 0.56 19.07 -12.97
N GLY A 6 1.20 19.61 -11.93
CA GLY A 6 2.46 19.09 -11.41
C GLY A 6 2.34 17.64 -10.92
N LYS A 7 1.26 17.29 -10.20
CA LYS A 7 0.97 15.91 -9.80
C LYS A 7 0.76 14.99 -11.00
N ALA A 8 0.09 15.47 -12.07
CA ALA A 8 -0.15 14.66 -13.27
C ALA A 8 1.14 14.37 -14.04
N ALA A 9 1.99 15.39 -14.23
CA ALA A 9 3.28 15.24 -14.87
C ALA A 9 4.19 14.27 -14.09
N LEU A 10 4.31 14.46 -12.78
CA LEU A 10 5.11 13.60 -11.90
C LEU A 10 4.61 12.15 -11.91
N ARG A 11 3.28 11.91 -11.95
CA ARG A 11 2.74 10.53 -12.11
C ARG A 11 3.23 9.89 -13.40
N GLY A 12 3.26 10.63 -14.50
CA GLY A 12 3.75 10.15 -15.80
C GLY A 12 5.20 9.72 -15.74
N GLU A 13 6.07 10.60 -15.22
CA GLU A 13 7.49 10.35 -15.05
C GLU A 13 7.77 9.14 -14.16
N MET A 14 7.20 9.12 -12.96
CA MET A 14 7.45 8.07 -11.97
C MET A 14 6.88 6.71 -12.38
N ARG A 15 5.78 6.68 -13.13
CA ARG A 15 5.29 5.45 -13.75
C ARG A 15 6.26 4.91 -14.79
N ALA A 16 6.88 5.79 -15.59
CA ALA A 16 7.89 5.40 -16.57
C ALA A 16 9.14 4.83 -15.88
N ILE A 17 9.65 5.50 -14.83
CA ILE A 17 10.77 5.02 -14.02
C ILE A 17 10.44 3.63 -13.46
N ARG A 18 9.31 3.46 -12.79
CA ARG A 18 8.89 2.18 -12.19
C ARG A 18 8.69 1.08 -13.24
N LYS A 19 8.16 1.41 -14.42
CA LYS A 19 7.98 0.45 -15.51
C LYS A 19 9.32 -0.05 -16.07
N ASN A 20 10.36 0.78 -16.04
CA ASN A 20 11.70 0.43 -16.48
C ASN A 20 12.47 -0.48 -15.51
N ILE A 21 11.97 -0.66 -14.27
CA ILE A 21 12.52 -1.67 -13.36
C ILE A 21 12.21 -3.05 -13.94
N GLY A 22 13.24 -3.78 -14.33
CA GLY A 22 13.12 -5.10 -14.96
C GLY A 22 12.44 -6.10 -14.00
N GLU A 23 11.77 -7.11 -14.55
CA GLU A 23 11.04 -8.11 -13.77
C GLU A 23 11.90 -8.80 -12.71
N GLN A 24 13.12 -9.21 -13.08
CA GLN A 24 14.05 -9.83 -12.14
C GLN A 24 14.43 -8.89 -10.98
N SER A 25 14.61 -7.59 -11.26
CA SER A 25 14.88 -6.59 -10.22
C SER A 25 13.69 -6.38 -9.32
N ARG A 26 12.46 -6.36 -9.87
CA ARG A 26 11.23 -6.30 -9.08
C ARG A 26 11.08 -7.51 -8.15
N ALA A 27 11.38 -8.72 -8.65
CA ALA A 27 11.34 -9.93 -7.83
C ALA A 27 12.35 -9.87 -6.68
N ARG A 28 13.59 -9.48 -6.95
CA ARG A 28 14.62 -9.29 -5.91
C ARG A 28 14.23 -8.22 -4.89
N ALA A 29 13.63 -7.13 -5.34
CA ALA A 29 13.14 -6.06 -4.47
C ALA A 29 12.02 -6.57 -3.54
N ALA A 30 11.10 -7.38 -4.05
CA ALA A 30 10.03 -7.99 -3.26
C ALA A 30 10.60 -8.95 -2.18
N GLU A 31 11.60 -9.74 -2.51
CA GLU A 31 12.29 -10.61 -1.55
C GLU A 31 13.08 -9.81 -0.49
N ALA A 32 13.80 -8.76 -0.91
CA ALA A 32 14.53 -7.90 0.03
C ALA A 32 13.61 -7.18 1.02
N LEU A 33 12.40 -6.82 0.58
CA LEU A 33 11.38 -6.19 1.42
C LEU A 33 10.93 -7.09 2.57
N VAL A 34 10.87 -8.43 2.37
CA VAL A 34 10.42 -9.39 3.38
C VAL A 34 11.17 -9.22 4.69
N GLN A 35 12.50 -9.29 4.63
CA GLN A 35 13.34 -9.26 5.84
C GLN A 35 13.16 -7.96 6.63
N ARG A 36 12.95 -6.85 5.94
CA ARG A 36 12.73 -5.56 6.58
C ARG A 36 11.34 -5.47 7.20
N LEU A 37 10.31 -5.89 6.46
CA LEU A 37 8.94 -5.79 6.92
C LEU A 37 8.68 -6.68 8.15
N VAL A 38 9.06 -7.95 8.11
CA VAL A 38 8.77 -8.90 9.19
C VAL A 38 9.54 -8.63 10.48
N THR A 39 10.62 -7.84 10.41
CA THR A 39 11.43 -7.46 11.58
C THR A 39 10.96 -6.18 12.26
N LEU A 40 10.08 -5.40 11.63
CA LEU A 40 9.55 -4.19 12.24
C LEU A 40 8.77 -4.51 13.52
N PRO A 41 9.07 -3.84 14.66
CA PRO A 41 8.36 -4.09 15.91
C PRO A 41 6.84 -3.94 15.78
N ALA A 42 6.36 -2.90 15.06
CA ALA A 42 4.93 -2.71 14.82
C ALA A 42 4.30 -3.91 14.10
N VAL A 43 4.98 -4.47 13.08
CA VAL A 43 4.50 -5.63 12.30
C VAL A 43 4.45 -6.89 13.16
N ARG A 44 5.47 -7.11 14.01
CA ARG A 44 5.54 -8.30 14.89
C ARG A 44 4.43 -8.35 15.94
N HIS A 45 3.90 -7.21 16.35
CA HIS A 45 2.83 -7.10 17.34
C HIS A 45 1.44 -6.87 16.71
N ALA A 46 1.38 -6.70 15.39
CA ALA A 46 0.13 -6.48 14.69
C ALA A 46 -0.79 -7.71 14.74
N ARG A 47 -2.07 -7.47 14.88
CA ARG A 47 -3.15 -8.47 14.78
C ARG A 47 -3.92 -8.37 13.46
N CYS A 48 -3.92 -7.18 12.86
CA CYS A 48 -4.58 -6.91 11.59
C CYS A 48 -3.73 -5.99 10.71
N ILE A 49 -3.36 -6.46 9.51
CA ILE A 49 -2.58 -5.70 8.54
C ILE A 49 -3.40 -5.55 7.26
N GLY A 50 -3.67 -4.29 6.89
CA GLY A 50 -4.16 -3.94 5.56
C GLY A 50 -3.01 -3.97 4.56
N VAL A 51 -3.13 -4.80 3.54
CA VAL A 51 -2.15 -4.88 2.45
C VAL A 51 -2.73 -4.26 1.19
N TYR A 52 -1.99 -4.26 0.10
CA TYR A 52 -2.52 -3.98 -1.24
C TYR A 52 -2.21 -5.15 -2.19
N HIS A 53 -2.98 -5.27 -3.24
CA HIS A 53 -2.65 -6.17 -4.35
C HIS A 53 -1.88 -5.36 -5.41
N ALA A 54 -0.65 -5.77 -5.69
CA ALA A 54 0.21 -5.03 -6.61
C ALA A 54 -0.34 -5.07 -8.03
N CYS A 55 -0.56 -3.90 -8.62
CA CYS A 55 -1.07 -3.74 -9.98
C CYS A 55 0.05 -3.31 -10.93
N GLY A 56 0.20 -4.02 -12.04
CA GLY A 56 1.19 -3.70 -13.07
C GLY A 56 2.62 -3.77 -12.56
N SER A 57 3.32 -2.63 -12.49
CA SER A 57 4.72 -2.54 -12.06
C SER A 57 4.88 -2.22 -10.56
N GLU A 58 3.84 -2.29 -9.74
CA GLU A 58 3.96 -2.06 -8.29
C GLU A 58 4.83 -3.11 -7.60
N LEU A 59 5.48 -2.73 -6.49
CA LEU A 59 6.28 -3.65 -5.70
C LEU A 59 5.36 -4.70 -5.07
N SER A 60 5.61 -5.97 -5.39
CA SER A 60 4.78 -7.07 -4.92
C SER A 60 4.96 -7.32 -3.42
N LEU A 61 3.83 -7.48 -2.72
CA LEU A 61 3.80 -7.93 -1.33
C LEU A 61 3.67 -9.45 -1.19
N GLY A 62 3.58 -10.19 -2.29
CA GLY A 62 3.37 -11.65 -2.27
C GLY A 62 4.32 -12.39 -1.34
N PRO A 63 5.66 -12.25 -1.50
CA PRO A 63 6.63 -12.87 -0.60
C PRO A 63 6.48 -12.43 0.86
N SER A 64 6.23 -11.15 1.10
CA SER A 64 6.01 -10.60 2.44
C SER A 64 4.76 -11.16 3.10
N ILE A 65 3.66 -11.27 2.39
CA ILE A 65 2.40 -11.86 2.86
C ILE A 65 2.60 -13.34 3.23
N ALA A 66 3.32 -14.09 2.39
CA ALA A 66 3.63 -15.50 2.68
C ALA A 66 4.45 -15.63 3.98
N ALA A 67 5.49 -14.82 4.14
CA ALA A 67 6.34 -14.81 5.34
C ALA A 67 5.56 -14.40 6.60
N LEU A 68 4.70 -13.38 6.51
CA LEU A 68 3.85 -12.93 7.63
C LEU A 68 2.89 -14.03 8.08
N ARG A 69 2.25 -14.74 7.15
CA ARG A 69 1.35 -15.86 7.46
C ARG A 69 2.10 -17.02 8.11
N GLN A 70 3.31 -17.32 7.63
CA GLN A 70 4.16 -18.37 8.22
C GLN A 70 4.60 -18.00 9.65
N GLN A 71 4.97 -16.75 9.89
CA GLN A 71 5.42 -16.25 11.18
C GLN A 71 4.29 -16.16 12.21
N ASN A 72 3.10 -15.72 11.78
CA ASN A 72 1.93 -15.59 12.63
C ASN A 72 0.65 -16.05 11.88
N PRO A 73 0.25 -17.32 12.00
CA PRO A 73 -0.96 -17.84 11.36
C PRO A 73 -2.27 -17.18 11.83
N GLN A 74 -2.25 -16.50 12.98
CA GLN A 74 -3.42 -15.79 13.51
C GLN A 74 -3.52 -14.34 13.01
N LEU A 75 -2.51 -13.85 12.28
CA LEU A 75 -2.51 -12.51 11.74
C LEU A 75 -3.62 -12.35 10.69
N ALA A 76 -4.52 -11.41 10.93
CA ALA A 76 -5.51 -11.04 9.94
C ALA A 76 -4.84 -10.19 8.85
N ILE A 77 -4.79 -10.71 7.63
CA ILE A 77 -4.35 -9.96 6.44
C ILE A 77 -5.57 -9.62 5.63
N VAL A 78 -5.80 -8.32 5.39
CA VAL A 78 -6.98 -7.81 4.72
C VAL A 78 -6.61 -7.00 3.49
N TYR A 79 -7.43 -7.09 2.45
CA TYR A 79 -7.17 -6.46 1.16
C TYR A 79 -8.15 -5.34 0.88
N PRO A 80 -7.70 -4.26 0.20
CA PRO A 80 -8.57 -3.18 -0.20
C PRO A 80 -9.46 -3.61 -1.38
N LEU A 81 -10.74 -3.31 -1.29
CA LEU A 81 -11.73 -3.51 -2.33
C LEU A 81 -12.36 -2.17 -2.68
N VAL A 82 -12.28 -1.80 -3.94
CA VAL A 82 -12.98 -0.63 -4.45
C VAL A 82 -14.44 -0.99 -4.68
N VAL A 83 -15.33 -0.35 -3.94
CA VAL A 83 -16.78 -0.59 -3.99
C VAL A 83 -17.51 0.46 -4.82
N SER A 84 -16.95 1.66 -4.93
CA SER A 84 -17.42 2.74 -5.80
C SER A 84 -16.25 3.65 -6.21
N ASP A 85 -16.52 4.67 -7.00
CA ASP A 85 -15.50 5.66 -7.40
C ASP A 85 -14.98 6.49 -6.21
N GLU A 86 -15.73 6.53 -5.12
CA GLU A 86 -15.39 7.29 -3.93
C GLU A 86 -15.06 6.42 -2.71
N ALA A 87 -15.37 5.11 -2.75
CA ALA A 87 -15.28 4.25 -1.59
C ALA A 87 -14.43 3.01 -1.83
N MET A 88 -13.58 2.73 -0.86
CA MET A 88 -12.78 1.52 -0.72
C MET A 88 -12.98 0.98 0.70
N VAL A 89 -13.11 -0.33 0.83
CA VAL A 89 -13.19 -1.03 2.11
C VAL A 89 -12.10 -2.08 2.21
N TYR A 90 -11.76 -2.50 3.41
CA TYR A 90 -10.92 -3.68 3.59
C TYR A 90 -11.76 -4.92 3.78
N ALA A 91 -11.32 -6.05 3.24
CA ALA A 91 -12.00 -7.34 3.41
C ALA A 91 -11.01 -8.49 3.61
N ARG A 92 -11.48 -9.53 4.29
CA ARG A 92 -10.76 -10.78 4.50
C ARG A 92 -10.93 -11.69 3.30
N PHE A 93 -9.82 -12.34 2.92
CA PHE A 93 -9.81 -13.41 1.92
C PHE A 93 -9.17 -14.64 2.53
N SER A 94 -9.84 -15.79 2.38
CA SER A 94 -9.27 -17.08 2.71
C SER A 94 -8.23 -17.50 1.66
N PRO A 95 -7.31 -18.40 1.99
CA PRO A 95 -6.32 -18.89 1.01
C PRO A 95 -6.95 -19.55 -0.24
N GLU A 96 -8.19 -20.06 -0.10
CA GLU A 96 -8.94 -20.72 -1.17
C GLU A 96 -9.72 -19.73 -2.06
N ASP A 97 -9.85 -18.48 -1.63
CA ASP A 97 -10.56 -17.46 -2.40
C ASP A 97 -9.78 -17.10 -3.68
N ASP A 98 -10.49 -16.94 -4.78
CA ASP A 98 -9.91 -16.36 -5.98
C ASP A 98 -9.64 -14.88 -5.77
N THR A 99 -8.36 -14.55 -5.61
CA THR A 99 -7.91 -13.17 -5.42
C THR A 99 -7.54 -12.48 -6.74
N SER A 100 -7.75 -13.12 -7.89
CA SER A 100 -7.42 -12.56 -9.21
C SER A 100 -8.15 -11.23 -9.49
N ILE A 101 -9.36 -11.09 -8.96
CA ILE A 101 -10.15 -9.86 -9.07
C ILE A 101 -9.45 -8.65 -8.42
N LEU A 102 -8.61 -8.87 -7.41
CA LEU A 102 -7.87 -7.83 -6.71
C LEU A 102 -6.77 -7.21 -7.60
N ALA A 103 -6.33 -7.95 -8.62
CA ALA A 103 -5.33 -7.48 -9.58
C ALA A 103 -5.91 -6.46 -10.58
N ASN A 104 -7.24 -6.35 -10.67
CA ASN A 104 -7.89 -5.42 -11.57
C ASN A 104 -8.26 -4.11 -10.86
N PRO A 105 -7.51 -3.02 -11.04
CA PRO A 105 -7.77 -1.74 -10.37
C PRO A 105 -9.09 -1.08 -10.82
N ALA A 106 -9.68 -1.54 -11.92
CA ALA A 106 -10.96 -1.06 -12.41
C ALA A 106 -12.15 -1.89 -11.88
N ALA A 107 -11.89 -3.04 -11.24
CA ALA A 107 -12.96 -3.85 -10.69
C ALA A 107 -13.68 -3.08 -9.56
N ARG A 108 -15.01 -3.17 -9.59
CA ARG A 108 -15.89 -2.70 -8.54
C ARG A 108 -16.58 -3.91 -7.94
N ILE A 109 -16.29 -4.18 -6.67
CA ILE A 109 -16.81 -5.35 -5.97
C ILE A 109 -17.96 -4.89 -5.10
N THR A 110 -19.19 -5.11 -5.58
CA THR A 110 -20.41 -4.63 -4.91
C THR A 110 -21.06 -5.68 -4.00
N ASN A 111 -20.75 -6.96 -4.20
CA ASN A 111 -21.36 -8.07 -3.45
C ASN A 111 -20.33 -8.69 -2.49
N ILE A 112 -19.85 -7.90 -1.54
CA ILE A 112 -18.95 -8.39 -0.49
C ILE A 112 -19.82 -8.83 0.68
N PRO A 113 -19.73 -10.10 1.15
CA PRO A 113 -20.38 -10.51 2.37
C PRO A 113 -19.98 -9.60 3.54
N HIS A 114 -20.95 -9.10 4.27
CA HIS A 114 -20.72 -8.11 5.34
C HIS A 114 -19.72 -8.63 6.40
N GLU A 115 -19.75 -9.92 6.68
CA GLU A 115 -18.86 -10.60 7.64
C GLU A 115 -17.38 -10.60 7.18
N ARG A 116 -17.12 -10.39 5.90
CA ARG A 116 -15.76 -10.25 5.37
C ARG A 116 -15.21 -8.83 5.46
N VAL A 117 -16.09 -7.84 5.56
CA VAL A 117 -15.67 -6.43 5.63
C VAL A 117 -15.02 -6.18 6.99
N VAL A 118 -13.88 -5.50 6.97
CA VAL A 118 -13.13 -5.11 8.16
C VAL A 118 -13.10 -3.60 8.24
N ALA A 119 -13.55 -3.05 9.35
CA ALA A 119 -13.51 -1.62 9.59
C ALA A 119 -12.07 -1.11 9.64
N THR A 120 -11.84 0.09 9.11
CA THR A 120 -10.48 0.65 8.96
C THR A 120 -9.79 0.87 10.31
N ASP A 121 -10.54 1.18 11.35
CA ASP A 121 -10.06 1.33 12.74
C ASP A 121 -9.62 0.01 13.40
N MET A 122 -9.93 -1.13 12.78
CA MET A 122 -9.43 -2.43 13.24
C MET A 122 -8.00 -2.74 12.77
N LEU A 123 -7.46 -1.97 11.83
CA LEU A 123 -6.11 -2.16 11.35
C LEU A 123 -5.09 -1.67 12.38
N ASP A 124 -4.08 -2.48 12.62
CA ASP A 124 -2.87 -2.07 13.35
C ASP A 124 -1.86 -1.44 12.39
N ILE A 125 -1.84 -1.92 11.14
CA ILE A 125 -0.96 -1.43 10.09
C ILE A 125 -1.73 -1.33 8.77
N ALA A 126 -1.46 -0.25 8.03
CA ALA A 126 -1.83 -0.13 6.63
C ALA A 126 -0.56 -0.07 5.77
N LEU A 127 -0.35 -1.07 4.90
CA LEU A 127 0.67 -1.01 3.87
C LEU A 127 0.12 -0.26 2.67
N VAL A 128 0.73 0.87 2.35
CA VAL A 128 0.18 1.87 1.43
C VAL A 128 1.01 1.94 0.15
N PRO A 129 0.43 1.69 -1.03
CA PRO A 129 1.12 1.86 -2.30
C PRO A 129 1.17 3.35 -2.69
N GLY A 130 2.14 3.69 -3.54
CA GLY A 130 2.28 5.02 -4.12
C GLY A 130 2.95 5.00 -5.47
N ILE A 131 2.82 6.11 -6.18
CA ILE A 131 3.60 6.40 -7.39
C ILE A 131 4.97 6.97 -6.99
N ALA A 132 4.98 7.85 -6.00
CA ALA A 132 6.19 8.44 -5.41
C ALA A 132 5.95 8.74 -3.92
N PHE A 133 7.05 8.85 -3.19
CA PHE A 133 7.11 9.26 -1.80
C PHE A 133 8.27 10.25 -1.61
N ASP A 134 8.25 11.00 -0.52
CA ASP A 134 9.40 11.76 -0.07
C ASP A 134 9.68 11.55 1.43
N GLU A 135 10.84 11.99 1.87
CA GLU A 135 11.31 11.77 3.25
C GLU A 135 10.52 12.56 4.32
N GLN A 136 9.50 13.33 3.92
CA GLN A 136 8.53 13.95 4.81
C GLN A 136 7.22 13.16 4.91
N GLY A 137 7.19 11.93 4.36
CA GLY A 137 6.02 11.06 4.36
C GLY A 137 4.93 11.44 3.36
N ARG A 138 5.19 12.43 2.49
CA ARG A 138 4.23 12.83 1.46
C ARG A 138 4.16 11.74 0.39
N ARG A 139 2.96 11.47 -0.10
CA ARG A 139 2.68 10.38 -1.02
C ARG A 139 1.94 10.88 -2.26
N LEU A 140 2.41 10.50 -3.43
CA LEU A 140 1.69 10.65 -4.69
C LEU A 140 0.96 9.35 -5.02
N GLY A 141 -0.37 9.35 -4.90
CA GLY A 141 -1.22 8.21 -5.28
C GLY A 141 -1.55 8.19 -6.76
N GLN A 142 -2.30 7.15 -7.17
CA GLN A 142 -2.75 6.92 -8.54
C GLN A 142 -3.75 7.98 -9.05
N GLY A 143 -4.38 8.75 -8.17
CA GLY A 143 -5.34 9.80 -8.49
C GLY A 143 -6.78 9.54 -8.00
N GLY A 144 -7.11 8.33 -7.56
CA GLY A 144 -8.45 8.00 -7.04
C GLY A 144 -8.73 8.47 -5.61
N GLY A 145 -7.71 8.91 -4.85
CA GLY A 145 -7.86 9.45 -3.49
C GLY A 145 -8.31 8.44 -2.43
N TYR A 146 -8.35 7.15 -2.74
CA TYR A 146 -8.86 6.12 -1.82
C TYR A 146 -8.12 6.08 -0.48
N TYR A 147 -6.78 6.08 -0.52
CA TYR A 147 -5.98 6.06 0.70
C TYR A 147 -6.08 7.38 1.48
N ASP A 148 -6.23 8.52 0.80
CA ASP A 148 -6.40 9.82 1.45
C ASP A 148 -7.73 9.90 2.22
N ARG A 149 -8.74 9.12 1.79
CA ARG A 149 -10.00 8.98 2.50
C ARG A 149 -9.96 7.93 3.62
N ILE A 150 -9.17 6.85 3.47
CA ILE A 150 -9.11 5.76 4.45
C ILE A 150 -8.16 6.06 5.62
N LEU A 151 -6.96 6.59 5.34
CA LEU A 151 -5.93 6.80 6.36
C LEU A 151 -6.40 7.62 7.57
N PRO A 152 -7.28 8.64 7.42
CA PRO A 152 -7.81 9.37 8.57
C PRO A 152 -8.69 8.54 9.52
N HIS A 153 -9.17 7.38 9.07
CA HIS A 153 -10.02 6.48 9.86
C HIS A 153 -9.25 5.34 10.53
N LEU A 154 -7.93 5.31 10.38
CA LEU A 154 -7.10 4.43 11.19
C LEU A 154 -7.20 4.84 12.66
N LYS A 155 -7.13 3.87 13.59
CA LYS A 155 -7.02 4.18 15.01
C LYS A 155 -5.71 4.93 15.30
N PRO A 156 -5.63 5.71 16.39
CA PRO A 156 -4.46 6.55 16.69
C PRO A 156 -3.13 5.81 16.78
N GLU A 157 -3.16 4.55 17.23
CA GLU A 157 -1.97 3.70 17.39
C GLU A 157 -1.59 2.94 16.12
N ALA A 158 -2.44 2.98 15.09
CA ALA A 158 -2.16 2.30 13.83
C ALA A 158 -1.08 3.04 13.04
N VAL A 159 -0.34 2.28 12.26
CA VAL A 159 0.80 2.77 11.50
C VAL A 159 0.55 2.63 10.00
N ALA A 160 0.71 3.72 9.26
CA ALA A 160 0.70 3.72 7.81
C ALA A 160 2.14 3.59 7.28
N ILE A 161 2.43 2.51 6.54
CA ILE A 161 3.75 2.27 5.96
C ILE A 161 3.65 2.36 4.43
N GLY A 162 4.26 3.39 3.86
CA GLY A 162 4.45 3.50 2.42
C GLY A 162 5.40 2.42 1.92
N ILE A 163 5.00 1.69 0.88
CA ILE A 163 5.81 0.65 0.25
C ILE A 163 6.24 1.13 -1.14
N ALA A 164 7.55 1.14 -1.39
CA ALA A 164 8.11 1.71 -2.60
C ALA A 164 9.39 0.99 -3.04
N PHE A 165 9.73 1.10 -4.33
CA PHE A 165 11.11 0.92 -4.77
C PHE A 165 11.94 2.13 -4.34
N ASP A 166 13.26 1.96 -4.24
CA ASP A 166 14.15 3.06 -3.85
C ASP A 166 14.04 4.25 -4.81
N GLU A 167 13.84 3.99 -6.10
CA GLU A 167 13.66 4.97 -7.17
C GLU A 167 12.36 5.79 -7.05
N GLN A 168 11.41 5.34 -6.23
CA GLN A 168 10.15 6.06 -5.99
C GLN A 168 10.25 7.05 -4.83
N VAL A 169 11.37 7.08 -4.12
CA VAL A 169 11.62 8.07 -3.05
C VAL A 169 12.37 9.25 -3.65
N ILE A 170 11.68 10.37 -3.78
CA ILE A 170 12.15 11.59 -4.46
C ILE A 170 12.32 12.73 -3.45
N ALA A 171 12.94 13.82 -3.89
CA ALA A 171 13.22 14.97 -3.03
C ALA A 171 11.95 15.63 -2.49
N GLU A 172 10.93 15.80 -3.32
CA GLU A 172 9.69 16.46 -2.93
C GLU A 172 8.47 15.97 -3.74
N VAL A 173 7.40 15.62 -3.03
CA VAL A 173 6.09 15.29 -3.61
C VAL A 173 5.15 16.48 -3.47
N PRO A 174 4.54 17.00 -4.56
CA PRO A 174 3.53 18.04 -4.47
C PRO A 174 2.32 17.59 -3.65
N VAL A 175 1.90 18.39 -2.68
CA VAL A 175 0.79 18.08 -1.79
C VAL A 175 -0.39 19.03 -1.96
N SER A 176 -1.58 18.51 -1.68
CA SER A 176 -2.82 19.26 -1.49
C SER A 176 -3.27 19.13 -0.03
N THR A 177 -4.19 19.97 0.39
CA THR A 177 -4.68 20.01 1.78
C THR A 177 -5.31 18.72 2.27
N HIS A 178 -5.78 17.88 1.35
CA HIS A 178 -6.46 16.61 1.65
C HIS A 178 -5.53 15.39 1.63
N ASP A 179 -4.29 15.55 1.14
CA ASP A 179 -3.33 14.44 1.08
C ASP A 179 -2.91 14.03 2.49
N ARG A 180 -2.80 12.71 2.70
CA ARG A 180 -2.37 12.13 3.97
C ARG A 180 -0.98 11.57 3.86
N ARG A 181 -0.17 11.84 4.88
CA ARG A 181 1.19 11.32 5.00
C ARG A 181 1.16 9.88 5.50
N VAL A 182 2.26 9.18 5.25
CA VAL A 182 2.56 7.91 5.90
C VAL A 182 3.52 8.14 7.06
N ASP A 183 3.57 7.20 8.02
CA ASP A 183 4.44 7.30 9.20
C ASP A 183 5.84 6.75 8.93
N TYR A 184 5.92 5.79 7.98
CA TYR A 184 7.17 5.18 7.52
C TYR A 184 7.13 4.98 6.02
N ILE A 185 8.31 4.93 5.41
CA ILE A 185 8.48 4.46 4.04
C ILE A 185 9.47 3.29 4.09
N LEU A 186 9.03 2.15 3.59
CA LEU A 186 9.83 0.95 3.51
C LEU A 186 10.17 0.64 2.06
N THR A 187 11.46 0.59 1.78
CA THR A 187 12.00 0.19 0.47
C THR A 187 12.81 -1.10 0.60
N PRO A 188 13.23 -1.72 -0.50
CA PRO A 188 14.13 -2.87 -0.48
C PRO A 188 15.43 -2.61 0.29
N THR A 189 15.94 -1.38 0.32
CA THR A 189 17.24 -1.07 0.92
C THR A 189 17.16 -0.33 2.25
N ARG A 190 16.08 0.40 2.55
CA ARG A 190 16.00 1.28 3.73
C ARG A 190 14.60 1.41 4.32
N LEU A 191 14.56 1.77 5.60
CA LEU A 191 13.38 2.26 6.32
C LEU A 191 13.57 3.75 6.60
N ILE A 192 12.60 4.56 6.22
CA ILE A 192 12.55 5.99 6.50
C ILE A 192 11.46 6.21 7.56
N THR A 193 11.81 6.82 8.68
CA THR A 193 10.88 7.22 9.74
C THR A 193 10.52 8.69 9.57
N ILE A 194 9.23 9.02 9.66
CA ILE A 194 8.72 10.38 9.46
C ILE A 194 8.54 11.07 10.80
#